data_78b26e0cc9237cdc0b0e16e21ad848f0
#
_entry.id   78b26e0cc9237cdc0b0e16e21ad848f0
#
_cell.length_a   1.000
_cell.length_b   1.000
_cell.length_c   1.000
_cell.angle_alpha   90.00
_cell.angle_beta   90.00
_cell.angle_gamma   90.00
#
_symmetry.space_group_name_H-M   'P 1'
#
loop_
_entity.id
_entity.type
_entity.pdbx_description
1 polymer ?
#
loop_
_entity_poly.entity_id
_entity_poly.type
_entity_poly.pdbx_seq_one_letter_code
_entity_poly.pdbx_strand_id
1 'polypeptide(L)'
;APKTYFEEDMRLLKGGKNVAKTKDGKEVVVNKNSTPHQGKLVLTDPKGEKGDSIYRLMPGVAVKMYDVPILLRVRGENVLYFNVKDKGIVTVTGCCHPGILTLNAWARRNVKDYKPYGCYGGLHITLFETWDPKFDDIIKGVKAFQLKKVGCNHCTGWIWGEKAAAAGVPIVKGTDKYKSYKRTSTVAKASNVFLTNGDTVVF
;
A
#
# COMPACT_ATOMS: atom_id res chain seq x y z
N ALA A 1 1.46 -0.96 20.07
CA ALA A 1 2.84 -1.47 19.99
C ALA A 1 3.53 -1.22 21.33
N PRO A 2 4.47 -2.09 21.78
CA PRO A 2 5.28 -1.80 22.95
C PRO A 2 6.05 -0.49 22.74
N LYS A 3 6.15 0.35 23.76
CA LYS A 3 6.88 1.63 23.73
C LYS A 3 8.30 1.51 23.14
N THR A 4 8.97 0.40 23.39
CA THR A 4 10.32 0.11 22.92
C THR A 4 10.46 0.07 21.38
N TYR A 5 9.49 -0.49 20.65
CA TYR A 5 9.50 -0.50 19.18
C TYR A 5 9.35 0.91 18.61
N PHE A 6 8.45 1.67 19.16
CA PHE A 6 8.23 3.03 18.74
C PHE A 6 9.44 3.94 19.00
N GLU A 7 10.10 3.78 20.14
CA GLU A 7 11.32 4.54 20.48
C GLU A 7 12.47 4.20 19.54
N GLU A 8 12.65 2.94 19.16
CA GLU A 8 13.64 2.53 18.16
C GLU A 8 13.35 3.10 16.78
N ASP A 9 12.13 2.99 16.31
CA ASP A 9 11.70 3.54 15.02
C ASP A 9 11.86 5.06 14.99
N MET A 10 11.48 5.75 16.06
CA MET A 10 11.68 7.20 16.17
C MET A 10 13.15 7.59 16.21
N ARG A 11 14.00 6.77 16.82
CA ARG A 11 15.45 7.01 16.83
C ARG A 11 16.04 6.88 15.43
N LEU A 12 15.62 5.87 14.66
CA LEU A 12 16.03 5.67 13.26
C LEU A 12 15.62 6.83 12.37
N LEU A 13 14.38 7.27 12.51
CA LEU A 13 13.83 8.39 11.75
C LEU A 13 14.50 9.74 12.09
N LYS A 14 15.04 9.87 13.29
CA LYS A 14 15.84 11.03 13.73
C LYS A 14 17.33 10.95 13.37
N GLY A 15 17.72 10.01 12.53
CA GLY A 15 19.11 9.83 12.11
C GLY A 15 19.96 8.97 13.06
N GLY A 16 19.33 8.17 13.91
CA GLY A 16 20.02 7.18 14.70
C GLY A 16 20.59 6.05 13.82
N LYS A 17 21.62 5.37 14.31
CA LYS A 17 22.20 4.21 13.61
C LYS A 17 21.20 3.05 13.62
N ASN A 18 20.98 2.45 12.47
CA ASN A 18 20.23 1.21 12.37
C ASN A 18 21.14 0.05 12.80
N VAL A 19 20.98 -0.39 14.02
CA VAL A 19 21.87 -1.38 14.65
C VAL A 19 21.07 -2.65 14.92
N ALA A 20 21.47 -3.76 14.32
CA ALA A 20 20.99 -5.09 14.68
C ALA A 20 21.98 -5.79 15.63
N LYS A 21 21.47 -6.60 16.55
CA LYS A 21 22.31 -7.47 17.37
C LYS A 21 22.42 -8.84 16.72
N THR A 22 23.65 -9.31 16.55
CA THR A 22 23.94 -10.68 16.10
C THR A 22 23.64 -11.68 17.23
N LYS A 23 23.64 -12.98 16.95
CA LYS A 23 23.37 -14.04 17.93
C LYS A 23 24.36 -14.03 19.11
N ASP A 24 25.57 -13.56 18.88
CA ASP A 24 26.64 -13.39 19.86
C ASP A 24 26.62 -12.00 20.56
N GLY A 25 25.56 -11.23 20.37
CA GLY A 25 25.31 -9.96 21.04
C GLY A 25 26.07 -8.75 20.48
N LYS A 26 26.85 -8.91 19.41
CA LYS A 26 27.54 -7.78 18.75
C LYS A 26 26.57 -6.89 18.01
N GLU A 27 26.77 -5.59 18.12
CA GLU A 27 26.02 -4.60 17.35
C GLU A 27 26.61 -4.44 15.95
N VAL A 28 25.76 -4.61 14.93
CA VAL A 28 26.13 -4.42 13.52
C VAL A 28 25.28 -3.31 12.94
N VAL A 29 25.91 -2.32 12.32
CA VAL A 29 25.20 -1.24 11.60
C VAL A 29 24.62 -1.81 10.31
N VAL A 30 23.30 -1.95 10.25
CA VAL A 30 22.58 -2.59 9.14
C VAL A 30 22.40 -1.63 7.94
N ASN A 31 22.26 -0.32 8.21
CA ASN A 31 22.15 0.68 7.17
C ASN A 31 23.01 1.91 7.51
N LYS A 32 24.10 2.07 6.77
CA LYS A 32 25.03 3.22 6.93
C LYS A 32 24.55 4.48 6.26
N ASN A 33 23.59 4.37 5.34
CA ASN A 33 23.18 5.45 4.44
C ASN A 33 21.74 5.94 4.71
N SER A 34 21.19 5.70 5.91
CA SER A 34 19.88 6.22 6.25
C SER A 34 19.91 7.75 6.35
N THR A 35 19.16 8.42 5.50
CA THR A 35 18.95 9.87 5.61
C THR A 35 17.96 10.15 6.73
N PRO A 36 18.26 11.08 7.65
CA PRO A 36 17.33 11.46 8.70
C PRO A 36 16.03 12.00 8.12
N HIS A 37 14.90 11.60 8.70
CA HIS A 37 13.60 12.18 8.36
C HIS A 37 13.54 13.62 8.86
N GLN A 38 13.31 14.58 7.97
CA GLN A 38 13.30 16.03 8.30
C GLN A 38 11.90 16.57 8.58
N GLY A 39 10.87 15.79 8.33
CA GLY A 39 9.48 16.19 8.57
C GLY A 39 9.00 16.00 10.00
N LYS A 40 7.83 16.54 10.29
CA LYS A 40 7.13 16.29 11.54
C LYS A 40 6.56 14.85 11.54
N LEU A 41 6.94 14.07 12.54
CA LEU A 41 6.35 12.75 12.78
C LEU A 41 5.06 12.90 13.57
N VAL A 42 3.98 12.33 13.08
CA VAL A 42 2.68 12.29 13.74
C VAL A 42 2.34 10.82 14.00
N LEU A 43 2.17 10.48 15.27
CA LEU A 43 1.68 9.17 15.65
C LEU A 43 0.21 9.06 15.29
N THR A 44 -0.14 8.07 14.47
CA THR A 44 -1.52 7.73 14.17
C THR A 44 -1.99 6.61 15.10
N ASP A 45 -3.13 6.81 15.76
CA ASP A 45 -3.74 5.79 16.62
C ASP A 45 -4.93 5.15 15.89
N PRO A 46 -4.89 3.82 15.63
CA PRO A 46 -5.99 3.14 14.96
C PRO A 46 -7.24 3.07 15.83
N LYS A 47 -7.07 3.11 17.13
CA LYS A 47 -8.18 3.01 18.08
C LYS A 47 -8.81 4.34 18.43
N GLY A 48 -8.09 5.48 18.25
CA GLY A 48 -8.54 6.82 18.59
C GLY A 48 -9.83 6.88 19.45
N GLU A 49 -10.14 7.88 20.14
CA GLU A 49 -11.29 7.91 21.07
C GLU A 49 -12.64 7.42 20.47
N LYS A 50 -12.71 7.21 19.14
CA LYS A 50 -13.93 6.76 18.42
C LYS A 50 -13.69 5.62 17.40
N GLY A 51 -12.55 4.94 17.42
CA GLY A 51 -12.28 3.78 16.56
C GLY A 51 -12.12 4.08 15.06
N ASP A 52 -12.31 5.30 14.61
CA ASP A 52 -12.27 5.72 13.20
C ASP A 52 -11.31 6.90 13.00
N SER A 53 -10.02 6.63 13.16
CA SER A 53 -9.00 7.68 13.03
C SER A 53 -8.81 8.09 11.58
N ILE A 54 -9.41 9.22 11.19
CA ILE A 54 -9.12 9.93 9.95
C ILE A 54 -8.33 11.18 10.26
N TYR A 55 -7.19 11.31 9.64
CA TYR A 55 -6.35 12.49 9.74
C TYR A 55 -6.43 13.29 8.44
N ARG A 56 -7.04 14.46 8.49
CA ARG A 56 -7.03 15.40 7.36
C ARG A 56 -5.70 16.11 7.34
N LEU A 57 -4.90 15.89 6.30
CA LEU A 57 -3.57 16.49 6.16
C LEU A 57 -3.66 17.88 5.55
N MET A 58 -4.49 18.03 4.54
CA MET A 58 -4.79 19.28 3.83
C MET A 58 -6.10 19.12 3.07
N PRO A 59 -6.68 20.21 2.51
CA PRO A 59 -7.85 20.08 1.64
C PRO A 59 -7.64 19.04 0.56
N GLY A 60 -8.55 18.09 0.46
CA GLY A 60 -8.51 17.00 -0.52
C GLY A 60 -7.57 15.84 -0.19
N VAL A 61 -6.87 15.86 0.95
CA VAL A 61 -5.95 14.75 1.34
C VAL A 61 -6.21 14.29 2.76
N ALA A 62 -6.47 13.00 2.92
CA ALA A 62 -6.68 12.38 4.22
C ALA A 62 -5.91 11.06 4.35
N VAL A 63 -5.53 10.73 5.58
CA VAL A 63 -5.02 9.41 5.98
C VAL A 63 -6.07 8.71 6.82
N LYS A 64 -6.38 7.48 6.49
CA LYS A 64 -7.14 6.56 7.34
C LYS A 64 -6.21 5.46 7.82
N MET A 65 -6.15 5.24 9.11
CA MET A 65 -5.50 4.07 9.67
C MET A 65 -6.53 2.94 9.84
N TYR A 66 -6.17 1.76 9.36
CA TYR A 66 -6.92 0.53 9.55
C TYR A 66 -6.25 -0.32 10.64
N ASP A 67 -7.00 -0.70 11.67
CA ASP A 67 -6.52 -1.58 12.73
C ASP A 67 -6.57 -3.05 12.29
N VAL A 68 -5.62 -3.44 11.48
CA VAL A 68 -5.48 -4.81 10.98
C VAL A 68 -4.17 -5.45 11.45
N PRO A 69 -4.16 -6.74 11.81
CA PRO A 69 -2.92 -7.46 12.05
C PRO A 69 -2.19 -7.62 10.71
N ILE A 70 -0.89 -7.32 10.69
CA ILE A 70 -0.06 -7.44 9.49
C ILE A 70 0.84 -8.66 9.60
N LEU A 71 1.73 -8.66 10.58
CA LEU A 71 2.65 -9.75 10.84
C LEU A 71 3.09 -9.72 12.30
N LEU A 72 3.00 -10.86 13.00
CA LEU A 72 3.42 -11.00 14.40
C LEU A 72 2.84 -9.88 15.29
N ARG A 73 3.67 -8.91 15.66
CA ARG A 73 3.32 -7.78 16.53
C ARG A 73 3.03 -6.50 15.75
N VAL A 74 3.23 -6.50 14.43
CA VAL A 74 2.96 -5.33 13.60
C VAL A 74 1.47 -5.27 13.33
N ARG A 75 0.90 -4.11 13.63
CA ARG A 75 -0.53 -3.85 13.53
C ARG A 75 -0.78 -2.44 13.01
N GLY A 76 -1.79 -2.30 12.19
CA GLY A 76 -2.21 -1.04 11.61
C GLY A 76 -1.58 -0.73 10.25
N GLU A 77 -2.39 -0.27 9.33
CA GLU A 77 -1.96 0.19 8.02
C GLU A 77 -2.55 1.55 7.69
N ASN A 78 -1.69 2.47 7.26
CA ASN A 78 -2.09 3.78 6.79
C ASN A 78 -2.44 3.75 5.31
N VAL A 79 -3.59 4.32 4.98
CA VAL A 79 -4.07 4.48 3.62
C VAL A 79 -4.34 5.94 3.35
N LEU A 80 -3.82 6.44 2.24
CA LEU A 80 -4.04 7.80 1.77
C LEU A 80 -5.25 7.86 0.83
N TYR A 81 -6.07 8.87 1.03
CA TYR A 81 -7.16 9.22 0.13
C TYR A 81 -6.96 10.63 -0.41
N PHE A 82 -6.93 10.73 -1.72
CA PHE A 82 -6.82 11.99 -2.45
C PHE A 82 -8.14 12.28 -3.16
N ASN A 83 -8.72 13.43 -2.92
CA ASN A 83 -9.82 13.94 -3.74
C ASN A 83 -9.22 14.76 -4.89
N VAL A 84 -9.09 14.13 -6.04
CA VAL A 84 -8.54 14.76 -7.24
C VAL A 84 -9.63 15.60 -7.90
N LYS A 85 -9.36 16.88 -8.08
CA LYS A 85 -10.32 17.84 -8.67
C LYS A 85 -10.89 17.31 -9.98
N ASP A 86 -12.19 17.42 -10.13
CA ASP A 86 -12.99 17.02 -11.32
C ASP A 86 -12.94 15.51 -11.65
N LYS A 87 -12.19 14.71 -10.90
CA LYS A 87 -12.03 13.26 -11.14
C LYS A 87 -12.64 12.39 -10.05
N GLY A 88 -12.27 12.60 -8.79
CA GLY A 88 -12.78 11.84 -7.66
C GLY A 88 -11.69 11.28 -6.76
N ILE A 89 -12.01 10.22 -6.02
CA ILE A 89 -11.13 9.67 -4.99
C ILE A 89 -10.11 8.70 -5.59
N VAL A 90 -8.85 8.97 -5.29
CA VAL A 90 -7.72 8.07 -5.51
C VAL A 90 -7.26 7.53 -4.17
N THR A 91 -7.19 6.22 -4.05
CA THR A 91 -6.69 5.52 -2.86
C THR A 91 -5.24 5.11 -3.08
N VAL A 92 -4.35 5.48 -2.17
CA VAL A 92 -2.94 5.06 -2.20
C VAL A 92 -2.64 4.24 -0.95
N THR A 93 -2.10 3.05 -1.15
CA THR A 93 -1.83 2.08 -0.08
C THR A 93 -0.43 1.48 -0.23
N GLY A 94 0.16 1.04 0.89
CA GLY A 94 1.44 0.33 0.89
C GLY A 94 1.27 -1.13 0.48
N CYS A 95 0.58 -1.89 1.31
CA CYS A 95 0.38 -3.34 1.13
C CYS A 95 -1.08 -3.76 1.04
N CYS A 96 -2.01 -2.92 1.49
CA CYS A 96 -3.46 -3.16 1.40
C CYS A 96 -3.97 -4.40 2.19
N HIS A 97 -3.45 -4.63 3.39
CA HIS A 97 -3.93 -5.73 4.23
C HIS A 97 -5.43 -5.68 4.56
N PRO A 98 -6.09 -4.49 4.66
CA PRO A 98 -7.54 -4.45 4.77
C PRO A 98 -8.29 -4.93 3.52
N GLY A 99 -7.61 -5.01 2.37
CA GLY A 99 -8.18 -5.35 1.07
C GLY A 99 -8.80 -4.16 0.32
N ILE A 100 -8.54 -4.08 -0.99
CA ILE A 100 -8.97 -2.98 -1.86
C ILE A 100 -10.49 -2.74 -1.83
N LEU A 101 -11.28 -3.81 -1.68
CA LEU A 101 -12.74 -3.69 -1.60
C LEU A 101 -13.16 -2.99 -0.30
N THR A 102 -12.51 -3.31 0.82
CA THR A 102 -12.73 -2.64 2.10
C THR A 102 -12.39 -1.15 2.03
N LEU A 103 -11.25 -0.80 1.41
CA LEU A 103 -10.84 0.60 1.28
C LEU A 103 -11.87 1.43 0.50
N ASN A 104 -12.33 0.92 -0.63
CA ASN A 104 -13.32 1.61 -1.46
C ASN A 104 -14.72 1.62 -0.81
N ALA A 105 -15.12 0.54 -0.15
CA ALA A 105 -16.39 0.48 0.58
C ALA A 105 -16.41 1.47 1.75
N TRP A 106 -15.29 1.58 2.48
CA TRP A 106 -15.15 2.57 3.54
C TRP A 106 -15.26 4.00 2.98
N ALA A 107 -14.52 4.32 1.92
CA ALA A 107 -14.58 5.63 1.30
C ALA A 107 -16.00 5.99 0.83
N ARG A 108 -16.72 5.03 0.22
CA ARG A 108 -18.12 5.22 -0.21
C ARG A 108 -19.06 5.59 0.94
N ARG A 109 -18.85 5.02 2.13
CA ARG A 109 -19.68 5.32 3.30
C ARG A 109 -19.33 6.61 4.02
N ASN A 110 -18.07 7.06 3.92
CA ASN A 110 -17.53 8.11 4.80
C ASN A 110 -17.12 9.39 4.07
N VAL A 111 -16.95 9.35 2.76
CA VAL A 111 -16.61 10.51 1.95
C VAL A 111 -17.86 11.06 1.29
N LYS A 112 -18.22 12.32 1.62
CA LYS A 112 -19.33 13.01 0.98
C LYS A 112 -19.08 13.10 -0.53
N ASP A 113 -20.12 12.88 -1.33
CA ASP A 113 -20.07 12.91 -2.79
C ASP A 113 -18.99 11.99 -3.37
N TYR A 114 -18.82 10.81 -2.74
CA TYR A 114 -17.83 9.82 -3.14
C TYR A 114 -17.97 9.44 -4.62
N LYS A 115 -16.93 9.73 -5.38
CA LYS A 115 -16.77 9.30 -6.78
C LYS A 115 -15.47 8.49 -6.87
N PRO A 116 -15.51 7.18 -7.11
CA PRO A 116 -14.31 6.38 -7.24
C PRO A 116 -13.55 6.77 -8.51
N TYR A 117 -12.23 6.94 -8.42
CA TYR A 117 -11.43 7.25 -9.60
C TYR A 117 -10.27 6.30 -9.78
N GLY A 118 -9.47 6.08 -8.75
CA GLY A 118 -8.31 5.22 -8.92
C GLY A 118 -7.77 4.60 -7.64
N CYS A 119 -6.85 3.69 -7.83
CA CYS A 119 -6.08 3.07 -6.75
C CYS A 119 -4.63 2.90 -7.18
N TYR A 120 -3.69 3.07 -6.25
CA TYR A 120 -2.27 2.82 -6.47
C TYR A 120 -1.65 2.14 -5.25
N GLY A 121 -0.84 1.11 -5.48
CA GLY A 121 -0.06 0.45 -4.45
C GLY A 121 -0.04 -1.07 -4.53
N GLY A 122 0.46 -1.69 -3.48
CA GLY A 122 0.35 -3.12 -3.26
C GLY A 122 -1.07 -3.49 -2.85
N LEU A 123 -1.63 -4.56 -3.40
CA LEU A 123 -3.01 -4.99 -3.13
C LEU A 123 -3.11 -6.29 -2.33
N HIS A 124 -1.97 -6.87 -1.95
CA HIS A 124 -1.84 -8.06 -1.12
C HIS A 124 -2.69 -9.26 -1.61
N ILE A 125 -2.61 -9.58 -2.90
CA ILE A 125 -3.48 -10.60 -3.50
C ILE A 125 -2.70 -11.87 -3.85
N THR A 126 -1.80 -11.83 -4.82
CA THR A 126 -1.03 -13.01 -5.26
C THR A 126 0.45 -12.89 -4.94
N LEU A 127 0.78 -12.71 -3.65
CA LEU A 127 2.16 -12.53 -3.18
C LEU A 127 3.11 -13.64 -3.66
N PHE A 128 2.62 -14.87 -3.68
CA PHE A 128 3.40 -16.05 -4.05
C PHE A 128 3.16 -16.48 -5.50
N GLU A 129 2.52 -15.62 -6.30
CA GLU A 129 2.19 -15.89 -7.70
C GLU A 129 1.40 -17.20 -7.90
N THR A 130 0.47 -17.47 -6.98
CA THR A 130 -0.46 -18.59 -7.04
C THR A 130 -1.88 -18.05 -7.19
N TRP A 131 -2.75 -18.78 -7.87
CA TRP A 131 -4.14 -18.40 -8.07
C TRP A 131 -5.06 -19.14 -7.08
N ASP A 132 -5.92 -18.37 -6.41
CA ASP A 132 -7.03 -18.90 -5.63
C ASP A 132 -8.34 -18.41 -6.29
N PRO A 133 -9.33 -19.27 -6.53
CA PRO A 133 -10.61 -18.88 -7.16
C PRO A 133 -11.30 -17.68 -6.53
N LYS A 134 -11.12 -17.44 -5.21
CA LYS A 134 -11.65 -16.24 -4.53
C LYS A 134 -11.11 -14.93 -5.08
N PHE A 135 -9.98 -14.93 -5.78
CA PHE A 135 -9.43 -13.73 -6.40
C PHE A 135 -10.25 -13.25 -7.60
N ASP A 136 -11.07 -14.13 -8.20
CA ASP A 136 -12.06 -13.72 -9.21
C ASP A 136 -13.12 -12.80 -8.60
N ASP A 137 -13.49 -13.02 -7.34
CA ASP A 137 -14.46 -12.16 -6.64
C ASP A 137 -13.86 -10.78 -6.32
N ILE A 138 -12.55 -10.72 -6.06
CA ILE A 138 -11.85 -9.44 -5.94
C ILE A 138 -11.90 -8.68 -7.27
N ILE A 139 -11.65 -9.35 -8.40
CA ILE A 139 -11.76 -8.73 -9.73
C ILE A 139 -13.18 -8.20 -9.98
N LYS A 140 -14.21 -9.01 -9.71
CA LYS A 140 -15.62 -8.59 -9.84
C LYS A 140 -15.91 -7.36 -8.96
N GLY A 141 -15.46 -7.37 -7.69
CA GLY A 141 -15.65 -6.27 -6.76
C GLY A 141 -14.96 -4.97 -7.20
N VAL A 142 -13.72 -5.07 -7.70
CA VAL A 142 -12.97 -3.91 -8.24
C VAL A 142 -13.70 -3.32 -9.45
N LYS A 143 -14.21 -4.16 -10.36
CA LYS A 143 -15.03 -3.71 -11.50
C LYS A 143 -16.31 -3.00 -11.04
N ALA A 144 -16.97 -3.52 -10.01
CA ALA A 144 -18.18 -2.92 -9.46
C ALA A 144 -17.97 -1.52 -8.88
N PHE A 145 -16.76 -1.18 -8.45
CA PHE A 145 -16.40 0.19 -8.05
C PHE A 145 -16.20 1.13 -9.23
N GLN A 146 -16.10 0.63 -10.46
CA GLN A 146 -15.91 1.41 -11.69
C GLN A 146 -14.69 2.34 -11.65
N LEU A 147 -13.61 1.90 -11.02
CA LEU A 147 -12.35 2.63 -11.04
C LEU A 147 -11.91 2.91 -12.48
N LYS A 148 -11.25 4.03 -12.69
CA LYS A 148 -10.71 4.44 -14.00
C LYS A 148 -9.24 4.11 -14.17
N LYS A 149 -8.52 3.91 -13.06
CA LYS A 149 -7.08 3.55 -13.04
C LYS A 149 -6.77 2.70 -11.82
N VAL A 150 -6.08 1.59 -12.06
CA VAL A 150 -5.55 0.72 -10.99
C VAL A 150 -4.07 0.50 -11.25
N GLY A 151 -3.22 1.11 -10.43
CA GLY A 151 -1.77 0.96 -10.49
C GLY A 151 -1.30 -0.10 -9.50
N CYS A 152 -0.79 -1.22 -10.01
CA CYS A 152 -0.37 -2.37 -9.22
C CYS A 152 1.13 -2.38 -8.99
N ASN A 153 1.56 -2.67 -7.76
CA ASN A 153 2.96 -2.91 -7.44
C ASN A 153 3.10 -3.79 -6.20
N HIS A 154 4.32 -3.89 -5.65
CA HIS A 154 4.67 -4.52 -4.38
C HIS A 154 4.09 -5.94 -4.24
N CYS A 155 3.09 -6.15 -3.40
CA CYS A 155 2.50 -7.44 -3.04
C CYS A 155 1.24 -7.81 -3.85
N THR A 156 0.94 -7.10 -4.93
CA THR A 156 -0.23 -7.42 -5.78
C THR A 156 -0.04 -8.74 -6.53
N GLY A 157 1.18 -8.98 -7.02
CA GLY A 157 1.51 -10.12 -7.89
C GLY A 157 1.16 -9.89 -9.36
N TRP A 158 1.99 -10.46 -10.26
CA TRP A 158 1.79 -10.36 -11.73
C TRP A 158 0.56 -11.11 -12.21
N ILE A 159 0.33 -12.33 -11.63
CA ILE A 159 -0.81 -13.18 -12.04
C ILE A 159 -2.12 -12.43 -11.85
N TRP A 160 -2.31 -11.76 -10.70
CA TRP A 160 -3.54 -11.01 -10.49
C TRP A 160 -3.64 -9.81 -11.44
N GLY A 161 -2.56 -9.07 -11.62
CA GLY A 161 -2.52 -7.92 -12.52
C GLY A 161 -2.90 -8.29 -13.96
N GLU A 162 -2.36 -9.38 -14.47
CA GLU A 162 -2.65 -9.90 -15.83
C GLU A 162 -4.11 -10.36 -15.95
N LYS A 163 -4.61 -11.16 -15.00
CA LYS A 163 -6.00 -11.62 -15.03
C LYS A 163 -7.00 -10.48 -14.86
N ALA A 164 -6.69 -9.52 -14.01
CA ALA A 164 -7.52 -8.33 -13.81
C ALA A 164 -7.58 -7.48 -15.09
N ALA A 165 -6.43 -7.27 -15.75
CA ALA A 165 -6.38 -6.57 -17.03
C ALA A 165 -7.18 -7.31 -18.11
N ALA A 166 -7.01 -8.62 -18.24
CA ALA A 166 -7.77 -9.45 -19.17
C ALA A 166 -9.29 -9.43 -18.91
N ALA A 167 -9.69 -9.30 -17.64
CA ALA A 167 -11.09 -9.15 -17.22
C ALA A 167 -11.64 -7.72 -17.38
N GLY A 168 -10.85 -6.78 -17.91
CA GLY A 168 -11.27 -5.39 -18.16
C GLY A 168 -11.16 -4.46 -16.95
N VAL A 169 -10.39 -4.81 -15.92
CA VAL A 169 -9.98 -3.83 -14.91
C VAL A 169 -8.99 -2.85 -15.56
N PRO A 170 -9.12 -1.54 -15.36
CA PRO A 170 -8.26 -0.54 -16.01
C PRO A 170 -6.87 -0.47 -15.35
N ILE A 171 -6.10 -1.55 -15.51
CA ILE A 171 -4.73 -1.64 -14.99
C ILE A 171 -3.85 -0.64 -15.73
N VAL A 172 -3.15 0.20 -14.95
CA VAL A 172 -2.13 1.11 -15.48
C VAL A 172 -0.89 0.30 -15.82
N LYS A 173 -0.46 0.39 -17.07
CA LYS A 173 0.76 -0.26 -17.53
C LYS A 173 1.97 0.65 -17.31
N GLY A 174 3.02 0.08 -16.73
CA GLY A 174 4.31 0.72 -16.58
C GLY A 174 5.14 0.67 -17.87
N THR A 175 6.38 1.05 -17.74
CA THR A 175 7.39 0.96 -18.79
C THR A 175 8.09 -0.41 -18.78
N ASP A 176 9.10 -0.58 -19.62
CA ASP A 176 9.94 -1.78 -19.67
C ASP A 176 10.86 -1.99 -18.45
N LYS A 177 10.83 -1.08 -17.49
CA LYS A 177 11.63 -1.17 -16.24
C LYS A 177 11.36 -2.43 -15.42
N TYR A 178 10.17 -3.02 -15.56
CA TYR A 178 9.87 -4.30 -14.91
C TYR A 178 10.87 -5.41 -15.29
N LYS A 179 11.53 -5.32 -16.44
CA LYS A 179 12.50 -6.31 -16.93
C LYS A 179 13.75 -6.39 -16.04
N SER A 180 14.12 -5.30 -15.38
CA SER A 180 15.23 -5.24 -14.42
C SER A 180 14.86 -5.66 -13.00
N TYR A 181 13.58 -5.87 -12.73
CA TYR A 181 13.11 -6.25 -11.40
C TYR A 181 13.46 -7.70 -11.10
N LYS A 182 14.27 -7.91 -10.06
CA LYS A 182 14.64 -9.25 -9.59
C LYS A 182 13.46 -9.89 -8.86
N ARG A 183 12.92 -10.96 -9.43
CA ARG A 183 11.81 -11.70 -8.82
C ARG A 183 12.33 -12.81 -7.93
N THR A 184 11.62 -13.05 -6.84
CA THR A 184 11.84 -14.23 -5.98
C THR A 184 11.09 -15.46 -6.48
N SER A 185 10.07 -15.28 -7.34
CA SER A 185 9.27 -16.35 -7.92
C SER A 185 9.52 -16.48 -9.43
N THR A 186 9.62 -17.73 -9.90
CA THR A 186 9.72 -18.08 -11.33
C THR A 186 8.36 -18.46 -11.93
N VAL A 187 7.31 -18.51 -11.15
CA VAL A 187 6.00 -19.04 -11.53
C VAL A 187 5.24 -18.08 -12.45
N ALA A 188 5.35 -16.77 -12.21
CA ALA A 188 4.67 -15.79 -13.02
C ALA A 188 5.57 -15.17 -14.08
N LYS A 189 5.00 -14.96 -15.27
CA LYS A 189 5.64 -14.15 -16.32
C LYS A 189 5.56 -12.69 -15.92
N ALA A 190 6.72 -12.03 -15.82
CA ALA A 190 6.76 -10.59 -15.57
C ALA A 190 6.24 -9.80 -16.77
N SER A 191 5.52 -8.75 -16.52
CA SER A 191 5.00 -7.82 -17.53
C SER A 191 4.82 -6.42 -16.96
N ASN A 192 4.50 -5.47 -17.81
CA ASN A 192 4.34 -4.08 -17.42
C ASN A 192 3.02 -3.75 -16.70
N VAL A 193 2.19 -4.74 -16.38
CA VAL A 193 1.03 -4.55 -15.47
C VAL A 193 1.46 -4.27 -14.03
N PHE A 194 2.75 -4.50 -13.73
CA PHE A 194 3.36 -4.24 -12.44
C PHE A 194 4.27 -3.01 -12.53
N LEU A 195 3.90 -1.98 -11.82
CA LEU A 195 4.66 -0.72 -11.79
C LEU A 195 5.91 -0.88 -10.94
N THR A 196 7.03 -0.44 -11.48
CA THR A 196 8.36 -0.53 -10.85
C THR A 196 8.95 0.85 -10.58
N ASN A 197 10.07 0.88 -9.87
CA ASN A 197 10.76 2.14 -9.56
C ASN A 197 11.02 2.98 -10.82
N GLY A 198 10.58 4.24 -10.75
CA GLY A 198 10.69 5.21 -11.82
C GLY A 198 9.57 5.16 -12.86
N ASP A 199 8.56 4.28 -12.70
CA ASP A 199 7.31 4.42 -13.41
C ASP A 199 6.47 5.55 -12.79
N THR A 200 5.69 6.22 -13.61
CA THR A 200 4.82 7.33 -13.19
C THR A 200 3.38 6.99 -13.48
N VAL A 201 2.51 7.24 -12.52
CA VAL A 201 1.05 7.16 -12.69
C VAL A 201 0.46 8.55 -12.53
N VAL A 202 -0.27 8.99 -13.53
CA VAL A 202 -1.03 10.26 -13.49
C VAL A 202 -2.50 9.93 -13.31
N PHE A 203 -3.08 10.45 -12.25
CA PHE A 203 -4.51 10.35 -11.94
C PHE A 203 -5.28 11.59 -12.38
#